data_ac388e481727df43ea4c761d2fe119a5
#
_entry.id   ac388e481727df43ea4c761d2fe119a5
#
_cell.length_a   1.000
_cell.length_b   1.000
_cell.length_c   1.000
_cell.angle_alpha   90.00
_cell.angle_beta   90.00
_cell.angle_gamma   90.00
#
_symmetry.space_group_name_H-M   'P 1'
#
loop_
_entity.id
_entity.type
_entity.pdbx_description
1 polymer ?
#
loop_
_entity_poly.entity_id
_entity_poly.type
_entity_poly.pdbx_seq_one_letter_code
_entity_poly.pdbx_strand_id
1 'polypeptide(L)'
;VPLAALAPVPGLALYSASKFAVRGYSLVAGMELAEHGIAVTTICPDAVQTPMLDQQKDKEQAALTFSGARALIVQEVVDAILDNALKNKPLEIILPTMRGGIAKAANAFPTIAARQVGCSVNKK
;
A
#
# COMPACT_ATOMS: atom_id res chain seq x y z
N VAL A 1 -4.87 -4.55 -1.61
CA VAL A 1 -3.44 -4.45 -1.97
C VAL A 1 -2.73 -3.66 -0.88
N PRO A 2 -1.69 -4.19 -0.20
CA PRO A 2 -1.04 -3.48 0.90
C PRO A 2 -0.30 -2.23 0.42
N LEU A 3 -0.02 -1.31 1.36
CA LEU A 3 0.70 -0.06 1.09
C LEU A 3 2.09 -0.27 0.46
N ALA A 4 2.69 -1.47 0.65
CA ALA A 4 3.91 -1.91 -0.04
C ALA A 4 3.79 -1.95 -1.59
N ALA A 5 2.58 -1.81 -2.15
CA ALA A 5 2.35 -1.61 -3.58
C ALA A 5 2.50 -0.13 -4.01
N LEU A 6 2.77 0.77 -3.09
CA LEU A 6 2.94 2.20 -3.33
C LEU A 6 4.36 2.68 -3.11
N ALA A 7 5.15 1.96 -2.31
CA ALA A 7 6.54 2.31 -2.03
C ALA A 7 7.39 1.03 -1.92
N PRO A 8 8.66 1.07 -2.39
CA PRO A 8 9.57 -0.06 -2.23
C PRO A 8 9.93 -0.26 -0.75
N VAL A 9 9.91 -1.51 -0.30
CA VAL A 9 10.25 -1.89 1.07
C VAL A 9 11.50 -2.78 1.04
N PRO A 10 12.65 -2.33 1.60
CA PRO A 10 13.84 -3.16 1.68
C PRO A 10 13.56 -4.50 2.39
N GLY A 11 14.15 -5.58 1.88
CA GLY A 11 13.93 -6.94 2.39
C GLY A 11 12.69 -7.64 1.85
N LEU A 12 11.80 -6.93 1.15
CA LEU A 12 10.54 -7.48 0.61
C LEU A 12 10.45 -7.35 -0.92
N ALA A 13 11.57 -7.55 -1.65
CA ALA A 13 11.63 -7.28 -3.09
C ALA A 13 10.56 -8.03 -3.90
N LEU A 14 10.48 -9.35 -3.77
CA LEU A 14 9.50 -10.17 -4.51
C LEU A 14 8.05 -9.86 -4.08
N TYR A 15 7.84 -9.65 -2.78
CA TYR A 15 6.53 -9.26 -2.26
C TYR A 15 6.11 -7.91 -2.83
N SER A 16 6.95 -6.89 -2.74
CA SER A 16 6.68 -5.57 -3.31
C SER A 16 6.40 -5.67 -4.80
N ALA A 17 7.24 -6.36 -5.58
CA ALA A 17 7.03 -6.55 -7.02
C ALA A 17 5.65 -7.13 -7.32
N SER A 18 5.24 -8.18 -6.60
CA SER A 18 3.93 -8.81 -6.78
C SER A 18 2.77 -7.83 -6.48
N LYS A 19 2.92 -7.00 -5.44
CA LYS A 19 1.86 -6.05 -5.05
C LYS A 19 1.80 -4.83 -5.96
N PHE A 20 2.94 -4.34 -6.46
CA PHE A 20 2.98 -3.34 -7.53
C PHE A 20 2.29 -3.86 -8.80
N ALA A 21 2.56 -5.11 -9.20
CA ALA A 21 1.91 -5.72 -10.35
C ALA A 21 0.39 -5.81 -10.19
N VAL A 22 -0.10 -6.31 -9.06
CA VAL A 22 -1.55 -6.37 -8.77
C VAL A 22 -2.17 -4.97 -8.81
N ARG A 23 -1.53 -3.99 -8.19
CA ARG A 23 -2.04 -2.61 -8.21
C ARG A 23 -2.09 -2.06 -9.64
N GLY A 24 -1.00 -2.17 -10.40
CA GLY A 24 -0.93 -1.69 -11.77
C GLY A 24 -2.01 -2.32 -12.64
N TYR A 25 -2.14 -3.64 -12.58
CA TYR A 25 -3.20 -4.37 -13.29
C TYR A 25 -4.59 -3.89 -12.90
N SER A 26 -4.89 -3.77 -11.61
CA SER A 26 -6.22 -3.36 -11.13
C SER A 26 -6.60 -1.94 -11.59
N LEU A 27 -5.62 -1.02 -11.62
CA LEU A 27 -5.86 0.36 -12.09
C LEU A 27 -6.18 0.38 -13.58
N VAL A 28 -5.41 -0.35 -14.42
CA VAL A 28 -5.65 -0.42 -15.85
C VAL A 28 -6.96 -1.12 -16.14
N ALA A 29 -7.22 -2.27 -15.52
CA ALA A 29 -8.48 -2.99 -15.67
C ALA A 29 -9.68 -2.12 -15.26
N GLY A 30 -9.54 -1.30 -14.20
CA GLY A 30 -10.58 -0.37 -13.79
C GLY A 30 -10.87 0.71 -14.82
N MET A 31 -9.85 1.22 -15.51
CA MET A 31 -10.02 2.17 -16.61
C MET A 31 -10.71 1.53 -17.82
N GLU A 32 -10.28 0.34 -18.23
CA GLU A 32 -10.84 -0.37 -19.37
C GLU A 32 -12.29 -0.82 -19.12
N LEU A 33 -12.57 -1.36 -17.94
CA LEU A 33 -13.90 -1.87 -17.59
C LEU A 33 -14.92 -0.76 -17.32
N ALA A 34 -14.47 0.45 -17.00
CA ALA A 34 -15.35 1.60 -16.83
C ALA A 34 -16.17 1.89 -18.08
N GLU A 35 -15.63 1.66 -19.27
CA GLU A 35 -16.36 1.82 -20.55
C GLU A 35 -17.54 0.84 -20.66
N HIS A 36 -17.49 -0.25 -19.93
CA HIS A 36 -18.56 -1.27 -19.87
C HIS A 36 -19.46 -1.11 -18.62
N GLY A 37 -19.35 -0.01 -17.89
CA GLY A 37 -20.13 0.25 -16.69
C GLY A 37 -19.70 -0.56 -15.46
N ILE A 38 -18.54 -1.21 -15.52
CA ILE A 38 -17.99 -2.01 -14.42
C ILE A 38 -16.97 -1.17 -13.64
N ALA A 39 -17.24 -0.96 -12.36
CA ALA A 39 -16.32 -0.25 -11.49
C ALA A 39 -15.37 -1.21 -10.78
N VAL A 40 -14.07 -0.92 -10.85
CA VAL A 40 -13.03 -1.62 -10.09
C VAL A 40 -12.38 -0.62 -9.14
N THR A 41 -12.43 -0.90 -7.84
CA THR A 41 -11.77 -0.08 -6.82
C THR A 41 -10.63 -0.84 -6.18
N THR A 42 -9.43 -0.29 -6.28
CA THR A 42 -8.22 -0.83 -5.65
C THR A 42 -8.08 -0.25 -4.24
N ILE A 43 -8.14 -1.08 -3.21
CA ILE A 43 -7.98 -0.65 -1.82
C ILE A 43 -6.56 -0.98 -1.36
N CYS A 44 -5.83 0.04 -0.89
CA CYS A 44 -4.45 -0.04 -0.43
C CYS A 44 -4.37 0.32 1.06
N PRO A 45 -4.68 -0.61 1.99
CA PRO A 45 -4.51 -0.38 3.41
C PRO A 45 -3.03 -0.47 3.81
N ASP A 46 -2.66 0.28 4.83
CA ASP A 46 -1.44 0.07 5.60
C ASP A 46 -1.56 -1.21 6.45
N ALA A 47 -0.65 -1.41 7.40
CA ALA A 47 -0.71 -2.55 8.29
C ALA A 47 -2.08 -2.61 8.98
N VAL A 48 -2.78 -3.72 8.83
CA VAL A 48 -4.08 -4.00 9.46
C VAL A 48 -3.87 -5.01 10.57
N GLN A 49 -4.42 -4.74 11.75
CA GLN A 49 -4.31 -5.63 12.90
C GLN A 49 -5.04 -6.95 12.63
N THR A 50 -4.26 -7.98 12.38
CA THR A 50 -4.70 -9.34 12.07
C THR A 50 -3.73 -10.33 12.74
N PRO A 51 -4.13 -11.59 12.96
CA PRO A 51 -3.22 -12.62 13.47
C PRO A 51 -1.95 -12.78 12.62
N MET A 52 -2.03 -12.55 11.31
CA MET A 52 -0.87 -12.58 10.42
C MET A 52 0.12 -11.46 10.75
N LEU A 53 -0.36 -10.26 11.08
CA LEU A 53 0.49 -9.14 11.47
C LEU A 53 1.24 -9.43 12.76
N ASP A 54 0.57 -10.06 13.73
CA ASP A 54 1.18 -10.41 15.02
C ASP A 54 2.35 -11.40 14.86
N GLN A 55 2.26 -12.32 13.90
CA GLN A 55 3.34 -13.26 13.56
C GLN A 55 4.55 -12.61 12.90
N GLN A 56 4.41 -11.38 12.42
CA GLN A 56 5.47 -10.64 11.70
C GLN A 56 6.19 -9.61 12.56
N LYS A 57 5.68 -9.31 13.77
CA LYS A 57 6.22 -8.27 14.66
C LYS A 57 7.70 -8.48 15.01
N ASP A 58 8.16 -9.72 15.10
CA ASP A 58 9.53 -10.08 15.49
C ASP A 58 10.52 -10.12 14.30
N LYS A 59 10.07 -9.80 13.08
CA LYS A 59 10.92 -9.82 11.88
C LYS A 59 11.46 -8.42 11.60
N GLU A 60 12.78 -8.26 11.61
CA GLU A 60 13.45 -6.98 11.25
C GLU A 60 12.99 -6.43 9.88
N GLN A 61 12.69 -7.32 8.94
CA GLN A 61 12.18 -6.98 7.61
C GLN A 61 10.80 -6.31 7.62
N ALA A 62 10.06 -6.44 8.71
CA ALA A 62 8.75 -5.84 8.89
C ALA A 62 8.78 -4.44 9.54
N ALA A 63 9.96 -3.94 9.92
CA ALA A 63 10.12 -2.67 10.66
C ALA A 63 9.43 -1.49 9.96
N LEU A 64 9.52 -1.40 8.62
CA LEU A 64 8.83 -0.35 7.85
C LEU A 64 7.31 -0.53 7.81
N THR A 65 6.81 -1.77 7.88
CA THR A 65 5.38 -2.05 7.99
C THR A 65 4.82 -1.50 9.30
N PHE A 66 5.62 -1.52 10.38
CA PHE A 66 5.24 -1.02 11.69
C PHE A 66 5.66 0.44 11.95
N SER A 67 6.21 1.15 10.98
CA SER A 67 6.64 2.54 11.12
C SER A 67 5.50 3.55 11.24
N GLY A 68 4.24 3.12 11.07
CA GLY A 68 3.06 3.93 11.28
C GLY A 68 2.77 4.21 12.75
N ALA A 69 1.98 5.24 13.01
CA ALA A 69 1.57 5.60 14.37
C ALA A 69 0.78 4.46 15.04
N ARG A 70 0.01 3.70 14.27
CA ARG A 70 -0.69 2.48 14.69
C ARG A 70 -1.07 1.64 13.48
N ALA A 71 -1.34 0.37 13.70
CA ALA A 71 -2.03 -0.46 12.72
C ALA A 71 -3.51 -0.03 12.59
N LEU A 72 -4.07 -0.19 11.40
CA LEU A 72 -5.51 -0.03 11.18
C LEU A 72 -6.26 -1.17 11.84
N ILE A 73 -7.45 -0.91 12.33
CA ILE A 73 -8.38 -1.98 12.71
C ILE A 73 -9.17 -2.44 11.48
N VAL A 74 -9.60 -3.69 11.49
CA VAL A 74 -10.35 -4.28 10.36
C VAL A 74 -11.58 -3.46 10.01
N GLN A 75 -12.27 -2.89 11.01
CA GLN A 75 -13.46 -2.08 10.80
C GLN A 75 -13.21 -0.85 9.93
N GLU A 76 -12.06 -0.18 10.05
CA GLU A 76 -11.71 0.98 9.23
C GLU A 76 -11.63 0.61 7.73
N VAL A 77 -11.14 -0.59 7.42
CA VAL A 77 -11.10 -1.09 6.04
C VAL A 77 -12.49 -1.45 5.55
N VAL A 78 -13.31 -2.08 6.39
CA VAL A 78 -14.71 -2.42 6.07
C VAL A 78 -15.51 -1.15 5.81
N ASP A 79 -15.39 -0.13 6.65
CA ASP A 79 -16.09 1.14 6.49
C ASP A 79 -15.68 1.84 5.19
N ALA A 80 -14.40 1.81 4.84
CA ALA A 80 -13.92 2.35 3.56
C ALA A 80 -14.50 1.62 2.34
N ILE A 81 -14.71 0.31 2.45
CA ILE A 81 -15.39 -0.47 1.41
C ILE A 81 -16.86 -0.07 1.29
N LEU A 82 -17.59 -0.08 2.41
CA LEU A 82 -19.03 0.14 2.42
C LEU A 82 -19.40 1.60 2.11
N ASP A 83 -18.66 2.55 2.70
CA ASP A 83 -19.02 3.97 2.61
C ASP A 83 -18.38 4.69 1.44
N ASN A 84 -17.26 4.20 0.92
CA ASN A 84 -16.58 4.87 -0.19
C ASN A 84 -16.51 4.00 -1.44
N ALA A 85 -15.94 2.77 -1.37
CA ALA A 85 -15.76 1.96 -2.56
C ALA A 85 -17.09 1.63 -3.25
N LEU A 86 -18.09 1.20 -2.50
CA LEU A 86 -19.41 0.82 -3.06
C LEU A 86 -20.24 2.04 -3.50
N LYS A 87 -20.16 3.15 -2.77
CA LYS A 87 -20.97 4.35 -3.04
C LYS A 87 -20.37 5.22 -4.15
N ASN A 88 -19.09 5.55 -4.02
CA ASN A 88 -18.41 6.52 -4.90
C ASN A 88 -17.62 5.85 -6.03
N LYS A 89 -17.32 4.56 -5.90
CA LYS A 89 -16.60 3.76 -6.90
C LYS A 89 -15.31 4.42 -7.38
N PRO A 90 -14.44 4.96 -6.49
CA PRO A 90 -13.18 5.56 -6.92
C PRO A 90 -12.25 4.47 -7.45
N LEU A 91 -11.33 4.85 -8.31
CA LEU A 91 -10.36 3.90 -8.89
C LEU A 91 -9.40 3.36 -7.82
N GLU A 92 -9.07 4.17 -6.81
CA GLU A 92 -8.17 3.80 -5.73
C GLU A 92 -8.58 4.43 -4.38
N ILE A 93 -8.47 3.65 -3.31
CA ILE A 93 -8.60 4.12 -1.92
C ILE A 93 -7.33 3.72 -1.17
N ILE A 94 -6.69 4.68 -0.50
CA ILE A 94 -5.49 4.46 0.30
C ILE A 94 -5.78 4.80 1.76
N LEU A 95 -5.43 3.89 2.65
CA LEU A 95 -5.69 4.04 4.08
C LEU A 95 -4.39 3.86 4.91
N PRO A 96 -4.07 4.79 5.80
CA PRO A 96 -4.61 6.15 5.90
C PRO A 96 -4.13 7.03 4.76
N THR A 97 -4.93 7.99 4.33
CA THR A 97 -4.68 8.82 3.14
C THR A 97 -3.34 9.56 3.20
N MET A 98 -2.97 10.07 4.37
CA MET A 98 -1.73 10.81 4.54
C MET A 98 -0.49 9.93 4.29
N ARG A 99 -0.46 8.70 4.82
CA ARG A 99 0.63 7.76 4.56
C ARG A 99 0.68 7.32 3.10
N GLY A 100 -0.47 7.19 2.47
CA GLY A 100 -0.55 6.92 1.04
C GLY A 100 0.10 8.00 0.19
N GLY A 101 -0.12 9.27 0.55
CA GLY A 101 0.54 10.40 -0.10
C GLY A 101 2.06 10.35 0.04
N ILE A 102 2.56 10.07 1.25
CA ILE A 102 3.99 9.89 1.52
C ILE A 102 4.57 8.72 0.72
N ALA A 103 3.87 7.58 0.70
CA ALA A 103 4.31 6.40 -0.05
C ALA A 103 4.38 6.66 -1.57
N LYS A 104 3.41 7.37 -2.12
CA LYS A 104 3.43 7.79 -3.54
C LYS A 104 4.59 8.74 -3.84
N ALA A 105 4.85 9.71 -2.95
CA ALA A 105 5.99 10.62 -3.09
C ALA A 105 7.32 9.86 -3.00
N ALA A 106 7.45 8.92 -2.07
CA ALA A 106 8.63 8.07 -1.93
C ALA A 106 8.87 7.20 -3.17
N ASN A 107 7.82 6.73 -3.81
CA ASN A 107 7.92 6.00 -5.07
C ASN A 107 8.36 6.89 -6.24
N ALA A 108 7.88 8.13 -6.28
CA ALA A 108 8.26 9.11 -7.31
C ALA A 108 9.73 9.56 -7.16
N PHE A 109 10.25 9.59 -5.93
CA PHE A 109 11.62 10.01 -5.61
C PHE A 109 12.39 8.94 -4.80
N PRO A 110 12.66 7.76 -5.39
CA PRO A 110 13.16 6.60 -4.65
C PRO A 110 14.55 6.82 -4.03
N THR A 111 15.41 7.61 -4.66
CA THR A 111 16.75 7.93 -4.14
C THR A 111 16.67 8.75 -2.85
N ILE A 112 15.75 9.68 -2.76
CA ILE A 112 15.54 10.51 -1.56
C ILE A 112 14.96 9.64 -0.45
N ALA A 113 13.95 8.84 -0.77
CA ALA A 113 13.32 7.92 0.17
C ALA A 113 14.30 6.90 0.75
N ALA A 114 15.17 6.32 -0.07
CA ALA A 114 16.18 5.36 0.36
C ALA A 114 17.16 5.95 1.38
N ARG A 115 17.55 7.23 1.23
CA ARG A 115 18.42 7.93 2.18
C ARG A 115 17.75 8.11 3.55
N GLN A 116 16.46 8.41 3.59
CA GLN A 116 15.72 8.59 4.84
C GLN A 116 15.54 7.28 5.61
N VAL A 117 15.46 6.16 4.90
CA VAL A 117 15.32 4.82 5.51
C VAL A 117 16.70 4.25 5.96
N GLY A 118 17.78 5.03 5.84
CA GLY A 118 19.13 4.60 6.24
C GLY A 118 19.75 3.57 5.29
N CYS A 119 19.12 3.31 4.15
CA CYS A 119 19.65 2.46 3.12
C CYS A 119 20.75 3.24 2.36
N SER A 120 22.01 2.96 2.67
CA SER A 120 23.15 3.55 1.96
C SER A 120 23.21 3.00 0.53
N VAL A 121 22.63 3.74 -0.41
CA VAL A 121 22.66 3.39 -1.85
C VAL A 121 24.08 3.53 -2.44
N ASN A 122 25.02 4.10 -1.69
CA ASN A 122 26.40 4.36 -2.11
C ASN A 122 27.42 3.98 -1.02
N LYS A 123 27.48 2.70 -0.64
CA LYS A 123 28.72 2.16 -0.10
C LYS A 123 29.41 1.38 -1.22
N LYS A 124 30.35 2.06 -1.89
CA LYS A 124 31.45 1.39 -2.56
C LYS A 124 32.40 0.81 -1.52
#